data_4b87b3a31b420e543f72bc14769c69a2
#
_entry.id   4b87b3a31b420e543f72bc14769c69a2
#
_cell.length_a   1.000
_cell.length_b   1.000
_cell.length_c   1.000
_cell.angle_alpha   90.00
_cell.angle_beta   90.00
_cell.angle_gamma   90.00
#
_symmetry.space_group_name_H-M   'P 1'
#
loop_
_entity.id
_entity.type
_entity.pdbx_description
1 polymer ?
#
loop_
_entity_poly.entity_id
_entity_poly.type
_entity_poly.pdbx_seq_one_letter_code
_entity_poly.pdbx_strand_id
1 'polypeptide(L)'
;MDQSRNTPRRWLALLGAAAMLAVAVPVAAQSPSPSAAAEPVNPYFDTGAVAGSGTGLKIGYISLGDSLPFVKLVSDSIAEQAKIAGVELTACDSQVKSDVALECGQNLGVQGVQGVLNFNLFGDSSPEICQAYGSVPTIAIDIHQPPCEVTFFGANNVKAGQIGGQGAGEALKAENGCKYDKIVTLESAAAGIVNTDRVQGMLDGFASVCGALDPAKVIHQEVGGTTQQALDTFNNLLPTLAPGSITLVLSLNDDMALGALAAAKTAGRETDIRIGAQGADPSAWKEIACNPVWLADAAYFPEAYGRTLIPAMIDILNGKTVAKEIYTPHIAINKDNIRTVYPATEACG
;
A
#
# COMPACT_ATOMS: atom_id res chain seq x y z
N MET A 1 39.02 -57.95 55.12
CA MET A 1 39.19 -57.10 56.32
C MET A 1 38.27 -55.95 56.18
N ASP A 2 37.28 -55.81 56.80
CA ASP A 2 36.61 -56.14 58.05
C ASP A 2 35.61 -55.00 58.31
N GLN A 3 34.41 -55.48 58.51
CA GLN A 3 33.39 -55.09 59.46
C GLN A 3 32.82 -53.66 59.40
N SER A 4 31.59 -53.56 59.01
CA SER A 4 30.35 -53.71 59.80
C SER A 4 30.14 -52.65 60.89
N ARG A 5 29.00 -52.00 60.82
CA ARG A 5 27.95 -52.03 61.85
C ARG A 5 26.70 -51.23 61.52
N ASN A 6 25.61 -51.97 61.50
CA ASN A 6 24.23 -51.56 61.68
C ASN A 6 23.96 -50.73 62.94
N THR A 7 23.03 -49.81 62.93
CA THR A 7 21.80 -49.88 63.74
C THR A 7 20.88 -48.68 63.54
N PRO A 8 19.66 -48.73 63.99
CA PRO A 8 18.52 -48.22 63.20
C PRO A 8 17.70 -47.14 63.94
N ARG A 9 16.68 -46.69 63.23
CA ARG A 9 15.41 -46.10 63.71
C ARG A 9 15.41 -44.66 64.25
N ARG A 10 14.58 -43.84 63.57
CA ARG A 10 13.30 -43.38 64.16
C ARG A 10 12.50 -42.64 63.14
N TRP A 11 11.28 -43.14 62.91
CA TRP A 11 10.20 -42.47 62.16
C TRP A 11 9.73 -41.26 62.98
N LEU A 12 9.66 -40.09 62.34
CA LEU A 12 8.84 -38.98 62.80
C LEU A 12 8.12 -38.45 61.59
N ALA A 13 6.84 -38.74 61.54
CA ALA A 13 5.91 -38.16 60.60
C ALA A 13 5.72 -36.66 60.95
N LEU A 14 6.05 -35.76 60.03
CA LEU A 14 5.65 -34.36 60.12
C LEU A 14 4.75 -34.07 58.91
N LEU A 15 3.48 -33.87 59.21
CA LEU A 15 2.49 -33.31 58.34
C LEU A 15 2.91 -31.87 57.97
N GLY A 16 3.39 -31.67 56.76
CA GLY A 16 3.64 -30.36 56.20
C GLY A 16 2.48 -29.93 55.32
N ALA A 17 1.71 -28.97 55.77
CA ALA A 17 0.64 -28.32 54.97
C ALA A 17 1.27 -27.63 53.76
N ALA A 18 0.94 -28.08 52.55
CA ALA A 18 1.30 -27.41 51.33
C ALA A 18 0.43 -26.15 51.17
N ALA A 19 0.98 -25.00 51.47
CA ALA A 19 0.40 -23.72 51.13
C ALA A 19 0.61 -23.51 49.59
N MET A 20 -0.47 -23.64 48.79
CA MET A 20 -0.46 -23.22 47.40
C MET A 20 -0.42 -21.69 47.36
N LEU A 21 0.75 -21.15 47.04
CA LEU A 21 0.87 -19.76 46.61
C LEU A 21 0.31 -19.66 45.20
N ALA A 22 -0.88 -19.12 45.08
CA ALA A 22 -1.43 -18.68 43.78
C ALA A 22 -0.64 -17.46 43.34
N VAL A 23 0.27 -17.64 42.40
CA VAL A 23 0.94 -16.54 41.71
C VAL A 23 -0.10 -15.93 40.76
N ALA A 24 -0.69 -14.79 41.15
CA ALA A 24 -1.48 -13.98 40.25
C ALA A 24 -0.56 -13.37 39.17
N VAL A 25 -0.60 -13.90 37.97
CA VAL A 25 0.03 -13.29 36.81
C VAL A 25 -0.79 -12.03 36.48
N PRO A 26 -0.17 -10.83 36.50
CA PRO A 26 -0.89 -9.65 36.09
C PRO A 26 -1.27 -9.81 34.59
N VAL A 27 -2.55 -9.86 34.30
CA VAL A 27 -3.07 -9.68 32.95
C VAL A 27 -2.68 -8.25 32.54
N ALA A 28 -1.72 -8.11 31.65
CA ALA A 28 -1.41 -6.84 31.04
C ALA A 28 -2.69 -6.39 30.32
N ALA A 29 -3.31 -5.34 30.83
CA ALA A 29 -4.38 -4.66 30.15
C ALA A 29 -3.83 -4.19 28.80
N GLN A 30 -4.32 -4.77 27.70
CA GLN A 30 -4.07 -4.25 26.37
C GLN A 30 -4.61 -2.83 26.34
N SER A 31 -3.71 -1.87 26.16
CA SER A 31 -4.10 -0.49 25.89
C SER A 31 -5.02 -0.51 24.67
N PRO A 32 -6.19 0.16 24.72
CA PRO A 32 -7.01 0.27 23.53
C PRO A 32 -6.17 0.89 22.42
N SER A 33 -6.15 0.26 21.24
CA SER A 33 -5.59 0.86 20.04
C SER A 33 -6.14 2.27 19.89
N PRO A 34 -5.32 3.27 19.58
CA PRO A 34 -5.81 4.62 19.37
C PRO A 34 -6.92 4.56 18.31
N SER A 35 -8.10 5.04 18.67
CA SER A 35 -9.20 5.25 17.73
C SER A 35 -8.62 6.02 16.55
N ALA A 36 -8.69 5.46 15.35
CA ALA A 36 -8.22 6.12 14.15
C ALA A 36 -8.90 7.50 14.09
N ALA A 37 -8.11 8.56 14.29
CA ALA A 37 -8.60 9.91 14.08
C ALA A 37 -9.11 9.97 12.63
N ALA A 38 -10.28 10.62 12.43
CA ALA A 38 -10.80 10.81 11.09
C ALA A 38 -9.71 11.49 10.25
N GLU A 39 -9.42 10.92 9.08
CA GLU A 39 -8.44 11.54 8.17
C GLU A 39 -8.85 12.96 7.84
N PRO A 40 -7.89 13.88 7.78
CA PRO A 40 -8.18 15.23 7.30
C PRO A 40 -8.74 15.12 5.86
N VAL A 41 -9.88 15.78 5.65
CA VAL A 41 -10.50 15.84 4.32
C VAL A 41 -9.53 16.54 3.37
N ASN A 42 -9.27 15.93 2.22
CA ASN A 42 -8.49 16.55 1.15
C ASN A 42 -9.32 17.69 0.52
N PRO A 43 -8.95 18.97 0.72
CA PRO A 43 -9.80 20.08 0.30
C PRO A 43 -9.78 20.32 -1.22
N TYR A 44 -8.88 19.66 -1.96
CA TYR A 44 -8.66 19.88 -3.39
C TYR A 44 -9.26 18.79 -4.27
N PHE A 45 -9.46 17.59 -3.74
CA PHE A 45 -9.80 16.40 -4.52
C PHE A 45 -11.03 16.59 -5.41
N ASP A 46 -12.10 17.16 -4.85
CA ASP A 46 -13.35 17.34 -5.58
C ASP A 46 -13.33 18.54 -6.55
N THR A 47 -12.56 19.59 -6.24
CA THR A 47 -12.57 20.83 -6.98
C THR A 47 -11.53 20.88 -8.09
N GLY A 48 -10.33 20.34 -7.84
CA GLY A 48 -9.20 20.46 -8.78
C GLY A 48 -8.70 21.90 -8.95
N ALA A 49 -7.93 22.12 -10.01
CA ALA A 49 -7.36 23.41 -10.34
C ALA A 49 -8.40 24.40 -10.89
N VAL A 50 -8.34 25.63 -10.43
CA VAL A 50 -9.14 26.74 -10.97
C VAL A 50 -8.45 27.29 -12.22
N ALA A 51 -9.22 27.55 -13.27
CA ALA A 51 -8.69 28.04 -14.54
C ALA A 51 -7.88 29.35 -14.36
N GLY A 52 -6.65 29.36 -14.84
CA GLY A 52 -5.75 30.52 -14.79
C GLY A 52 -5.16 30.84 -13.42
N SER A 53 -5.43 30.06 -12.37
CA SER A 53 -4.97 30.33 -11.00
C SER A 53 -3.45 30.25 -10.83
N GLY A 54 -2.74 29.55 -11.72
CA GLY A 54 -1.30 29.38 -11.72
C GLY A 54 -0.57 30.13 -12.85
N THR A 55 -1.23 31.09 -13.50
CA THR A 55 -0.62 31.85 -14.60
C THR A 55 0.68 32.53 -14.16
N GLY A 56 1.78 32.28 -14.89
CA GLY A 56 3.10 32.81 -14.60
C GLY A 56 3.91 32.00 -13.57
N LEU A 57 3.35 30.93 -13.02
CA LEU A 57 4.07 30.01 -12.17
C LEU A 57 4.74 28.92 -12.99
N LYS A 58 5.99 28.55 -12.60
CA LYS A 58 6.79 27.47 -13.17
C LYS A 58 6.89 26.34 -12.16
N ILE A 59 6.32 25.18 -12.47
CA ILE A 59 6.32 24.01 -11.61
C ILE A 59 7.08 22.88 -12.32
N GLY A 60 8.03 22.27 -11.60
CA GLY A 60 8.73 21.07 -12.02
C GLY A 60 7.96 19.83 -11.60
N TYR A 61 8.04 18.76 -12.39
CA TYR A 61 7.55 17.45 -12.02
C TYR A 61 8.58 16.38 -12.35
N ILE A 62 9.00 15.61 -11.36
CA ILE A 62 9.81 14.41 -11.53
C ILE A 62 8.85 13.22 -11.44
N SER A 63 8.65 12.53 -12.56
CA SER A 63 7.87 11.30 -12.63
C SER A 63 8.74 10.12 -12.23
N LEU A 64 8.16 9.19 -11.49
CA LEU A 64 8.84 7.93 -11.13
C LEU A 64 9.15 7.07 -12.36
N GLY A 65 8.24 7.05 -13.34
CA GLY A 65 8.43 6.27 -14.56
C GLY A 65 7.11 6.06 -15.30
N ASP A 66 6.90 6.78 -16.39
CA ASP A 66 5.64 6.76 -17.15
C ASP A 66 5.38 5.44 -17.89
N SER A 67 6.33 4.50 -17.85
CA SER A 67 6.11 3.11 -18.29
C SER A 67 5.26 2.30 -17.31
N LEU A 68 5.08 2.77 -16.07
CA LEU A 68 4.23 2.17 -15.07
C LEU A 68 2.81 2.73 -15.21
N PRO A 69 1.76 1.90 -15.38
CA PRO A 69 0.39 2.38 -15.65
C PRO A 69 -0.14 3.36 -14.59
N PHE A 70 0.05 3.08 -13.32
CA PHE A 70 -0.31 3.97 -12.22
C PHE A 70 0.37 5.34 -12.34
N VAL A 71 1.69 5.35 -12.54
CA VAL A 71 2.49 6.59 -12.64
C VAL A 71 2.08 7.41 -13.87
N LYS A 72 1.78 6.74 -14.99
CA LYS A 72 1.30 7.41 -16.20
C LYS A 72 -0.02 8.16 -15.96
N LEU A 73 -0.97 7.57 -15.23
CA LEU A 73 -2.21 8.24 -14.85
C LEU A 73 -1.96 9.48 -13.97
N VAL A 74 -1.04 9.36 -13.00
CA VAL A 74 -0.60 10.50 -12.17
C VAL A 74 -0.03 11.62 -13.05
N SER A 75 0.90 11.28 -13.96
CA SER A 75 1.54 12.24 -14.86
C SER A 75 0.52 12.94 -15.76
N ASP A 76 -0.41 12.19 -16.33
CA ASP A 76 -1.46 12.74 -17.20
C ASP A 76 -2.40 13.68 -16.42
N SER A 77 -2.79 13.29 -15.19
CA SER A 77 -3.61 14.10 -14.31
C SER A 77 -2.90 15.42 -13.92
N ILE A 78 -1.61 15.36 -13.59
CA ILE A 78 -0.80 16.56 -13.30
C ILE A 78 -0.76 17.48 -14.52
N ALA A 79 -0.48 16.94 -15.71
CA ALA A 79 -0.40 17.72 -16.94
C ALA A 79 -1.74 18.38 -17.30
N GLU A 80 -2.86 17.67 -17.13
CA GLU A 80 -4.20 18.22 -17.34
C GLU A 80 -4.49 19.38 -16.40
N GLN A 81 -4.27 19.19 -15.10
CA GLN A 81 -4.56 20.21 -14.10
C GLN A 81 -3.61 21.42 -14.21
N ALA A 82 -2.34 21.22 -14.58
CA ALA A 82 -1.41 22.29 -14.89
C ALA A 82 -1.90 23.14 -16.07
N LYS A 83 -2.41 22.51 -17.12
CA LYS A 83 -3.00 23.19 -18.28
C LYS A 83 -4.24 24.01 -17.88
N ILE A 84 -5.13 23.47 -17.06
CA ILE A 84 -6.31 24.19 -16.55
C ILE A 84 -5.87 25.42 -15.74
N ALA A 85 -4.90 25.24 -14.83
CA ALA A 85 -4.38 26.33 -14.02
C ALA A 85 -3.55 27.37 -14.77
N GLY A 86 -3.12 27.09 -15.98
CA GLY A 86 -2.21 27.97 -16.76
C GLY A 86 -0.77 27.98 -16.20
N VAL A 87 -0.36 26.89 -15.54
CA VAL A 87 0.99 26.67 -15.05
C VAL A 87 1.93 26.28 -16.18
N GLU A 88 3.15 26.83 -16.20
CA GLU A 88 4.25 26.32 -17.02
C GLU A 88 4.82 25.07 -16.33
N LEU A 89 4.44 23.87 -16.80
CA LEU A 89 4.87 22.60 -16.25
C LEU A 89 6.09 22.09 -17.01
N THR A 90 7.20 21.82 -16.28
CA THR A 90 8.37 21.09 -16.81
C THR A 90 8.39 19.69 -16.19
N ALA A 91 8.07 18.67 -16.97
CA ALA A 91 8.07 17.28 -16.55
C ALA A 91 9.35 16.55 -16.98
N CYS A 92 9.83 15.62 -16.15
CA CYS A 92 10.97 14.76 -16.44
C CYS A 92 10.70 13.37 -15.90
N ASP A 93 10.82 12.33 -16.76
CA ASP A 93 10.63 10.93 -16.42
C ASP A 93 11.93 10.31 -15.89
N SER A 94 11.97 9.88 -14.64
CA SER A 94 13.14 9.26 -14.03
C SER A 94 13.35 7.79 -14.43
N GLN A 95 12.42 7.19 -15.16
CA GLN A 95 12.51 5.80 -15.65
C GLN A 95 12.80 4.77 -14.54
N VAL A 96 12.30 5.02 -13.33
CA VAL A 96 12.57 4.22 -12.14
C VAL A 96 14.08 4.11 -11.82
N LYS A 97 14.83 5.19 -12.07
CA LYS A 97 16.29 5.24 -11.83
C LYS A 97 16.66 6.46 -11.01
N SER A 98 17.45 6.25 -9.97
CA SER A 98 17.87 7.31 -9.05
C SER A 98 18.80 8.33 -9.70
N ASP A 99 19.73 7.88 -10.54
CA ASP A 99 20.64 8.73 -11.30
C ASP A 99 19.89 9.63 -12.30
N VAL A 100 18.91 9.08 -13.00
CA VAL A 100 18.05 9.85 -13.92
C VAL A 100 17.17 10.83 -13.14
N ALA A 101 16.68 10.47 -11.95
CA ALA A 101 15.95 11.41 -11.09
C ALA A 101 16.82 12.60 -10.67
N LEU A 102 18.11 12.39 -10.40
CA LEU A 102 19.06 13.47 -10.13
C LEU A 102 19.29 14.36 -11.37
N GLU A 103 19.43 13.78 -12.56
CA GLU A 103 19.52 14.53 -13.82
C GLU A 103 18.23 15.36 -14.05
N CYS A 104 17.06 14.79 -13.75
CA CYS A 104 15.79 15.54 -13.76
C CYS A 104 15.86 16.74 -12.83
N GLY A 105 16.34 16.57 -11.59
CA GLY A 105 16.52 17.67 -10.63
C GLY A 105 17.43 18.77 -11.18
N GLN A 106 18.56 18.42 -11.79
CA GLN A 106 19.50 19.38 -12.41
C GLN A 106 18.82 20.16 -13.54
N ASN A 107 18.09 19.47 -14.41
CA ASN A 107 17.35 20.11 -15.51
C ASN A 107 16.29 21.09 -15.00
N LEU A 108 15.53 20.71 -13.97
CA LEU A 108 14.54 21.59 -13.34
C LEU A 108 15.18 22.82 -12.71
N GLY A 109 16.36 22.68 -12.08
CA GLY A 109 17.15 23.80 -11.55
C GLY A 109 17.56 24.80 -12.65
N VAL A 110 18.01 24.31 -13.80
CA VAL A 110 18.36 25.17 -14.96
C VAL A 110 17.12 25.87 -15.53
N GLN A 111 15.96 25.23 -15.53
CA GLN A 111 14.69 25.83 -15.98
C GLN A 111 14.12 26.87 -15.00
N GLY A 112 14.68 26.97 -13.80
CA GLY A 112 14.26 27.96 -12.79
C GLY A 112 12.83 27.73 -12.30
N VAL A 113 12.49 26.48 -12.03
CA VAL A 113 11.18 26.16 -11.43
C VAL A 113 11.05 26.76 -10.04
N GLN A 114 9.83 27.10 -9.64
CA GLN A 114 9.54 27.75 -8.36
C GLN A 114 9.09 26.75 -7.27
N GLY A 115 8.61 25.58 -7.70
CA GLY A 115 8.24 24.45 -6.84
C GLY A 115 8.33 23.17 -7.61
N VAL A 116 8.46 22.03 -6.90
CA VAL A 116 8.62 20.70 -7.52
C VAL A 116 7.59 19.72 -6.94
N LEU A 117 6.97 19.00 -7.84
CA LEU A 117 6.22 17.78 -7.54
C LEU A 117 7.18 16.61 -7.74
N ASN A 118 7.54 15.89 -6.67
CA ASN A 118 8.57 14.85 -6.72
C ASN A 118 7.98 13.47 -6.43
N PHE A 119 7.83 12.71 -7.50
CA PHE A 119 7.42 11.29 -7.42
C PHE A 119 8.67 10.43 -7.67
N ASN A 120 9.41 10.16 -6.61
CA ASN A 120 10.67 9.40 -6.67
C ASN A 120 10.67 8.30 -5.60
N LEU A 121 11.00 7.06 -6.00
CA LEU A 121 11.05 5.90 -5.12
C LEU A 121 12.26 5.92 -4.16
N PHE A 122 13.32 6.66 -4.51
CA PHE A 122 14.62 6.58 -3.85
C PHE A 122 14.77 7.69 -2.80
N GLY A 123 14.20 7.51 -1.60
CA GLY A 123 14.28 8.49 -0.51
C GLY A 123 15.71 8.87 -0.11
N ASP A 124 16.65 7.94 -0.20
CA ASP A 124 18.07 8.19 0.14
C ASP A 124 18.75 9.19 -0.79
N SER A 125 18.31 9.30 -2.06
CA SER A 125 18.83 10.28 -3.03
C SER A 125 18.07 11.61 -3.00
N SER A 126 17.04 11.72 -2.22
CA SER A 126 16.20 12.92 -2.10
C SER A 126 16.99 14.20 -1.74
N PRO A 127 17.96 14.18 -0.81
CA PRO A 127 18.73 15.37 -0.48
C PRO A 127 19.53 15.92 -1.66
N GLU A 128 20.14 15.06 -2.47
CA GLU A 128 20.92 15.46 -3.64
C GLU A 128 20.01 16.00 -4.75
N ILE A 129 18.88 15.35 -5.00
CA ILE A 129 17.88 15.77 -5.97
C ILE A 129 17.29 17.13 -5.56
N CYS A 130 16.98 17.29 -4.28
CA CYS A 130 16.50 18.55 -3.72
C CYS A 130 17.49 19.71 -3.95
N GLN A 131 18.78 19.47 -3.67
CA GLN A 131 19.84 20.46 -3.91
C GLN A 131 19.96 20.81 -5.40
N ALA A 132 19.80 19.83 -6.28
CA ALA A 132 19.97 19.97 -7.72
C ALA A 132 18.98 20.97 -8.34
N TYR A 133 17.71 21.01 -7.85
CA TYR A 133 16.72 21.99 -8.31
C TYR A 133 16.62 23.25 -7.45
N GLY A 134 17.60 23.48 -6.56
CA GLY A 134 17.73 24.75 -5.84
C GLY A 134 16.93 24.86 -4.54
N SER A 135 16.56 23.73 -3.94
CA SER A 135 15.85 23.64 -2.64
C SER A 135 14.54 24.45 -2.59
N VAL A 136 13.84 24.53 -3.72
CA VAL A 136 12.50 25.11 -3.77
C VAL A 136 11.46 24.22 -3.07
N PRO A 137 10.30 24.74 -2.65
CA PRO A 137 9.29 23.94 -1.97
C PRO A 137 8.88 22.73 -2.82
N THR A 138 8.81 21.59 -2.16
CA THR A 138 8.51 20.31 -2.81
C THR A 138 7.26 19.68 -2.20
N ILE A 139 6.36 19.19 -3.05
CA ILE A 139 5.34 18.21 -2.65
C ILE A 139 5.89 16.84 -2.98
N ALA A 140 6.11 16.01 -1.95
CA ALA A 140 6.46 14.62 -2.12
C ALA A 140 5.23 13.81 -2.52
N ILE A 141 5.37 12.91 -3.52
CA ILE A 141 4.27 12.06 -4.00
C ILE A 141 4.54 10.62 -3.59
N ASP A 142 3.62 10.03 -2.83
CA ASP A 142 3.58 8.66 -2.33
C ASP A 142 4.78 8.22 -1.46
N ILE A 143 5.93 8.89 -1.55
CA ILE A 143 7.14 8.59 -0.79
C ILE A 143 7.77 9.91 -0.33
N HIS A 144 8.08 10.01 0.95
CA HIS A 144 8.68 11.20 1.55
C HIS A 144 10.00 11.60 0.90
N GLN A 145 10.20 12.90 0.69
CA GLN A 145 11.34 13.49 -0.03
C GLN A 145 12.04 14.61 0.77
N PRO A 146 12.62 14.30 1.96
CA PRO A 146 13.34 15.29 2.72
C PRO A 146 14.63 15.73 1.99
N PRO A 147 15.15 16.95 2.22
CA PRO A 147 14.69 17.98 3.17
C PRO A 147 13.77 19.06 2.56
N CYS A 148 13.54 19.07 1.24
CA CYS A 148 12.76 20.11 0.56
C CYS A 148 11.25 19.93 0.69
N GLU A 149 10.81 18.80 1.16
CA GLU A 149 9.40 18.48 1.32
C GLU A 149 8.73 19.46 2.27
N VAL A 150 7.73 20.17 1.79
CA VAL A 150 6.86 21.03 2.58
C VAL A 150 5.51 20.39 2.86
N THR A 151 5.11 19.46 1.99
CA THR A 151 3.88 18.70 2.05
C THR A 151 4.09 17.33 1.42
N PHE A 152 3.55 16.30 2.03
CA PHE A 152 3.36 14.97 1.44
C PHE A 152 1.95 14.89 0.84
N PHE A 153 1.84 14.27 -0.33
CA PHE A 153 0.56 13.84 -0.91
C PHE A 153 0.67 12.39 -1.40
N GLY A 154 -0.26 11.55 -1.01
CA GLY A 154 -0.26 10.16 -1.47
C GLY A 154 -1.30 9.31 -0.76
N ALA A 155 -1.07 8.00 -0.78
CA ALA A 155 -1.93 7.04 -0.11
C ALA A 155 -1.68 7.01 1.40
N ASN A 156 -2.76 6.88 2.19
CA ASN A 156 -2.65 6.35 3.54
C ASN A 156 -2.53 4.81 3.43
N ASN A 157 -1.29 4.34 3.37
CA ASN A 157 -0.98 2.94 3.05
C ASN A 157 -1.59 1.94 4.04
N VAL A 158 -1.58 2.26 5.35
CA VAL A 158 -2.20 1.42 6.37
C VAL A 158 -3.70 1.31 6.14
N LYS A 159 -4.37 2.44 5.94
CA LYS A 159 -5.82 2.48 5.74
C LYS A 159 -6.25 1.84 4.42
N ALA A 160 -5.52 2.08 3.35
CA ALA A 160 -5.78 1.45 2.05
C ALA A 160 -5.68 -0.08 2.17
N GLY A 161 -4.62 -0.57 2.85
CA GLY A 161 -4.49 -1.98 3.18
C GLY A 161 -5.69 -2.49 3.98
N GLN A 162 -6.09 -1.79 5.04
CA GLN A 162 -7.26 -2.18 5.85
C GLN A 162 -8.53 -2.27 5.01
N ILE A 163 -8.77 -1.33 4.10
CA ILE A 163 -9.95 -1.33 3.22
C ILE A 163 -9.92 -2.55 2.28
N GLY A 164 -8.79 -2.82 1.61
CA GLY A 164 -8.64 -3.97 0.72
C GLY A 164 -8.81 -5.30 1.47
N GLY A 165 -8.15 -5.44 2.62
CA GLY A 165 -8.23 -6.63 3.46
C GLY A 165 -9.62 -6.85 4.06
N GLN A 166 -10.29 -5.79 4.54
CA GLN A 166 -11.66 -5.85 5.03
C GLN A 166 -12.62 -6.28 3.92
N GLY A 167 -12.54 -5.65 2.74
CA GLY A 167 -13.36 -6.01 1.60
C GLY A 167 -13.20 -7.48 1.18
N ALA A 168 -11.96 -7.96 1.14
CA ALA A 168 -11.67 -9.38 0.89
C ALA A 168 -12.27 -10.30 1.96
N GLY A 169 -12.18 -9.89 3.24
CA GLY A 169 -12.78 -10.60 4.36
C GLY A 169 -14.30 -10.66 4.27
N GLU A 170 -14.97 -9.55 3.96
CA GLU A 170 -16.42 -9.47 3.80
C GLU A 170 -16.91 -10.38 2.67
N ALA A 171 -16.22 -10.34 1.52
CA ALA A 171 -16.54 -11.20 0.37
C ALA A 171 -16.32 -12.68 0.69
N LEU A 172 -15.19 -13.06 1.29
CA LEU A 172 -14.91 -14.45 1.66
C LEU A 172 -15.87 -14.97 2.74
N LYS A 173 -16.25 -14.11 3.70
CA LYS A 173 -17.26 -14.43 4.70
C LYS A 173 -18.63 -14.71 4.08
N ALA A 174 -19.02 -13.91 3.11
CA ALA A 174 -20.27 -14.10 2.36
C ALA A 174 -20.22 -15.39 1.49
N GLU A 175 -19.07 -15.68 0.89
CA GLU A 175 -18.87 -16.85 0.04
C GLU A 175 -18.91 -18.16 0.83
N ASN A 176 -18.19 -18.24 1.94
CA ASN A 176 -17.94 -19.53 2.58
C ASN A 176 -17.75 -19.49 4.12
N GLY A 177 -18.02 -18.34 4.75
CA GLY A 177 -17.85 -18.15 6.20
C GLY A 177 -16.39 -17.98 6.63
N CYS A 178 -15.58 -17.28 5.83
CA CYS A 178 -14.15 -17.02 6.07
C CYS A 178 -13.26 -18.30 6.06
N LYS A 179 -13.59 -19.30 5.29
CA LYS A 179 -12.77 -20.51 5.20
C LYS A 179 -11.64 -20.31 4.19
N TYR A 180 -10.40 -20.53 4.65
CA TYR A 180 -9.19 -20.52 3.83
C TYR A 180 -8.15 -21.49 4.41
N ASP A 181 -7.28 -22.00 3.57
CA ASP A 181 -6.20 -22.90 3.97
C ASP A 181 -4.89 -22.13 4.18
N LYS A 182 -4.59 -21.17 3.30
CA LYS A 182 -3.43 -20.29 3.35
C LYS A 182 -3.81 -18.84 3.01
N ILE A 183 -3.03 -17.91 3.55
CA ILE A 183 -2.94 -16.54 3.09
C ILE A 183 -1.55 -16.38 2.47
N VAL A 184 -1.47 -15.83 1.28
CA VAL A 184 -0.20 -15.43 0.64
C VAL A 184 -0.23 -13.91 0.49
N THR A 185 0.69 -13.22 1.15
CA THR A 185 0.91 -11.81 0.88
C THR A 185 1.91 -11.67 -0.26
N LEU A 186 1.58 -10.89 -1.28
CA LEU A 186 2.52 -10.54 -2.35
C LEU A 186 3.19 -9.23 -2.01
N GLU A 187 4.51 -9.24 -1.90
CA GLU A 187 5.30 -8.18 -1.29
C GLU A 187 6.42 -7.68 -2.21
N SER A 188 6.84 -6.44 -1.97
CA SER A 188 8.01 -5.84 -2.59
C SER A 188 8.84 -5.09 -1.55
N ALA A 189 9.92 -5.71 -1.08
CA ALA A 189 10.81 -5.12 -0.08
C ALA A 189 11.41 -3.78 -0.56
N ALA A 190 11.55 -3.59 -1.86
CA ALA A 190 12.03 -2.34 -2.45
C ALA A 190 11.11 -1.14 -2.17
N ALA A 191 9.82 -1.39 -1.88
CA ALA A 191 8.87 -0.33 -1.51
C ALA A 191 8.98 0.10 -0.03
N GLY A 192 9.89 -0.51 0.75
CA GLY A 192 10.19 -0.09 2.11
C GLY A 192 8.96 -0.06 3.03
N ILE A 193 8.73 1.08 3.72
CA ILE A 193 7.63 1.25 4.65
C ILE A 193 6.25 1.09 3.97
N VAL A 194 6.13 1.47 2.70
CA VAL A 194 4.88 1.30 1.92
C VAL A 194 4.47 -0.17 1.87
N ASN A 195 5.45 -1.08 1.64
CA ASN A 195 5.20 -2.52 1.68
C ASN A 195 4.67 -2.96 3.04
N THR A 196 5.38 -2.58 4.11
CA THR A 196 5.02 -2.98 5.48
C THR A 196 3.63 -2.50 5.85
N ASP A 197 3.31 -1.23 5.57
CA ASP A 197 2.04 -0.60 5.94
C ASP A 197 0.86 -1.21 5.17
N ARG A 198 1.01 -1.43 3.86
CA ARG A 198 -0.03 -2.03 3.02
C ARG A 198 -0.30 -3.47 3.41
N VAL A 199 0.75 -4.27 3.56
CA VAL A 199 0.64 -5.70 3.90
C VAL A 199 0.03 -5.89 5.28
N GLN A 200 0.55 -5.18 6.30
CA GLN A 200 0.00 -5.25 7.64
C GLN A 200 -1.45 -4.74 7.67
N GLY A 201 -1.73 -3.64 6.99
CA GLY A 201 -3.09 -3.11 6.85
C GLY A 201 -4.06 -4.16 6.29
N MET A 202 -3.67 -4.88 5.21
CA MET A 202 -4.52 -5.92 4.62
C MET A 202 -4.76 -7.09 5.58
N LEU A 203 -3.73 -7.55 6.29
CA LEU A 203 -3.87 -8.61 7.29
C LEU A 203 -4.81 -8.17 8.42
N ASP A 204 -4.65 -6.94 8.93
CA ASP A 204 -5.49 -6.38 10.00
C ASP A 204 -6.94 -6.19 9.53
N GLY A 205 -7.13 -5.66 8.32
CA GLY A 205 -8.44 -5.49 7.70
C GLY A 205 -9.17 -6.82 7.54
N PHE A 206 -8.51 -7.84 7.01
CA PHE A 206 -9.07 -9.17 6.89
C PHE A 206 -9.39 -9.79 8.26
N ALA A 207 -8.48 -9.67 9.22
CA ALA A 207 -8.67 -10.17 10.58
C ALA A 207 -9.85 -9.49 11.29
N SER A 208 -10.13 -8.22 11.00
CA SER A 208 -11.27 -7.49 11.59
C SER A 208 -12.63 -8.12 11.25
N VAL A 209 -12.71 -8.83 10.12
CA VAL A 209 -13.94 -9.51 9.63
C VAL A 209 -13.93 -10.99 9.94
N CYS A 210 -12.79 -11.65 9.71
CA CYS A 210 -12.68 -13.12 9.76
C CYS A 210 -12.07 -13.64 11.06
N GLY A 211 -11.69 -12.76 11.98
CA GLY A 211 -11.07 -13.10 13.26
C GLY A 211 -9.55 -13.25 13.19
N ALA A 212 -8.95 -13.55 14.33
CA ALA A 212 -7.49 -13.64 14.46
C ALA A 212 -6.88 -14.64 13.47
N LEU A 213 -5.81 -14.21 12.82
CA LEU A 213 -5.09 -15.03 11.84
C LEU A 213 -4.18 -16.05 12.55
N ASP A 214 -4.09 -17.24 11.97
CA ASP A 214 -3.09 -18.23 12.36
C ASP A 214 -1.78 -17.91 11.61
N PRO A 215 -0.69 -17.50 12.29
CA PRO A 215 0.56 -17.17 11.65
C PRO A 215 1.14 -18.32 10.80
N ALA A 216 0.84 -19.58 11.16
CA ALA A 216 1.30 -20.75 10.40
C ALA A 216 0.61 -20.92 9.04
N LYS A 217 -0.47 -20.16 8.81
CA LYS A 217 -1.19 -20.12 7.53
C LYS A 217 -0.77 -18.95 6.65
N VAL A 218 -0.02 -17.97 7.17
CA VAL A 218 0.42 -16.79 6.41
C VAL A 218 1.78 -17.07 5.77
N ILE A 219 1.88 -16.82 4.48
CA ILE A 219 3.10 -16.93 3.69
C ILE A 219 3.40 -15.53 3.15
N HIS A 220 4.52 -14.94 3.60
CA HIS A 220 5.04 -13.69 3.08
C HIS A 220 5.89 -13.97 1.84
N GLN A 221 5.43 -13.55 0.68
CA GLN A 221 6.06 -13.86 -0.59
C GLN A 221 6.59 -12.60 -1.27
N GLU A 222 7.90 -12.44 -1.28
CA GLU A 222 8.56 -11.42 -2.08
C GLU A 222 8.40 -11.71 -3.57
N VAL A 223 7.88 -10.75 -4.35
CA VAL A 223 7.62 -10.91 -5.79
C VAL A 223 8.13 -9.75 -6.65
N GLY A 224 8.70 -8.69 -6.05
CA GLY A 224 9.42 -7.62 -6.74
C GLY A 224 8.60 -6.46 -7.32
N GLY A 225 7.26 -6.49 -7.30
CA GLY A 225 6.41 -5.31 -7.59
C GLY A 225 5.76 -5.24 -8.98
N THR A 226 6.12 -6.09 -9.93
CA THR A 226 5.56 -6.10 -11.30
C THR A 226 4.78 -7.37 -11.62
N THR A 227 3.91 -7.30 -12.63
CA THR A 227 3.12 -8.46 -13.13
C THR A 227 4.01 -9.63 -13.52
N GLN A 228 5.09 -9.39 -14.23
CA GLN A 228 5.97 -10.49 -14.69
C GLN A 228 6.70 -11.16 -13.54
N GLN A 229 7.24 -10.37 -12.60
CA GLN A 229 7.94 -10.92 -11.43
C GLN A 229 6.97 -11.74 -10.55
N ALA A 230 5.75 -11.25 -10.37
CA ALA A 230 4.72 -11.97 -9.62
C ALA A 230 4.29 -13.26 -10.34
N LEU A 231 4.13 -13.23 -11.66
CA LEU A 231 3.84 -14.42 -12.47
C LEU A 231 4.90 -15.50 -12.27
N ASP A 232 6.19 -15.13 -12.42
CA ASP A 232 7.30 -16.07 -12.33
C ASP A 232 7.42 -16.65 -10.91
N THR A 233 7.27 -15.81 -9.89
CA THR A 233 7.35 -16.23 -8.49
C THR A 233 6.16 -17.10 -8.09
N PHE A 234 4.93 -16.70 -8.50
CA PHE A 234 3.73 -17.46 -8.14
C PHE A 234 3.65 -18.81 -8.88
N ASN A 235 4.19 -18.93 -10.09
CA ASN A 235 4.36 -20.21 -10.78
C ASN A 235 5.22 -21.20 -9.97
N ASN A 236 6.23 -20.69 -9.23
CA ASN A 236 7.07 -21.52 -8.37
C ASN A 236 6.39 -21.83 -7.03
N LEU A 237 5.59 -20.92 -6.51
CA LEU A 237 4.88 -21.09 -5.24
C LEU A 237 3.67 -22.03 -5.37
N LEU A 238 2.89 -21.87 -6.43
CA LEU A 238 1.60 -22.55 -6.62
C LEU A 238 1.67 -24.09 -6.47
N PRO A 239 2.72 -24.81 -6.97
CA PRO A 239 2.86 -26.25 -6.75
C PRO A 239 3.02 -26.67 -5.28
N THR A 240 3.44 -25.75 -4.40
CA THR A 240 3.60 -26.01 -2.95
C THR A 240 2.28 -25.89 -2.18
N LEU A 241 1.28 -25.28 -2.80
CA LEU A 241 -0.07 -25.14 -2.26
C LEU A 241 -0.92 -26.34 -2.69
N ALA A 242 -1.68 -26.91 -1.74
CA ALA A 242 -2.48 -28.08 -2.02
C ALA A 242 -3.53 -27.80 -3.11
N PRO A 243 -3.65 -28.64 -4.17
CA PRO A 243 -4.69 -28.48 -5.16
C PRO A 243 -6.09 -28.56 -4.55
N GLY A 244 -7.00 -27.67 -4.98
CA GLY A 244 -8.36 -27.58 -4.46
C GLY A 244 -8.47 -26.92 -3.09
N SER A 245 -7.37 -26.45 -2.50
CA SER A 245 -7.39 -25.62 -1.28
C SER A 245 -7.71 -24.16 -1.64
N ILE A 246 -8.28 -23.41 -0.67
CA ILE A 246 -8.55 -21.99 -0.85
C ILE A 246 -7.36 -21.19 -0.32
N THR A 247 -6.63 -20.55 -1.23
CA THR A 247 -5.54 -19.63 -0.91
C THR A 247 -6.02 -18.19 -1.09
N LEU A 248 -6.05 -17.42 0.00
CA LEU A 248 -6.27 -15.97 -0.08
C LEU A 248 -4.96 -15.27 -0.45
N VAL A 249 -4.95 -14.57 -1.56
CA VAL A 249 -3.83 -13.75 -2.04
C VAL A 249 -4.13 -12.30 -1.68
N LEU A 250 -3.31 -11.71 -0.83
CA LEU A 250 -3.38 -10.30 -0.46
C LEU A 250 -2.20 -9.58 -1.12
N SER A 251 -2.50 -8.74 -2.10
CA SER A 251 -1.47 -8.15 -2.96
C SER A 251 -1.19 -6.68 -2.63
N LEU A 252 0.10 -6.32 -2.60
CA LEU A 252 0.58 -4.96 -2.43
C LEU A 252 0.03 -3.99 -3.49
N ASN A 253 -0.17 -4.48 -4.73
CA ASN A 253 -0.74 -3.74 -5.84
C ASN A 253 -1.44 -4.67 -6.84
N ASP A 254 -2.14 -4.09 -7.82
CA ASP A 254 -2.87 -4.84 -8.85
C ASP A 254 -1.96 -5.58 -9.82
N ASP A 255 -0.82 -5.01 -10.18
CA ASP A 255 0.13 -5.66 -11.11
C ASP A 255 0.59 -7.02 -10.59
N MET A 256 0.92 -7.08 -9.30
CA MET A 256 1.31 -8.35 -8.65
C MET A 256 0.14 -9.33 -8.56
N ALA A 257 -1.07 -8.83 -8.26
CA ALA A 257 -2.28 -9.64 -8.22
C ALA A 257 -2.60 -10.25 -9.59
N LEU A 258 -2.48 -9.46 -10.67
CA LEU A 258 -2.63 -9.92 -12.05
C LEU A 258 -1.60 -10.99 -12.42
N GLY A 259 -0.35 -10.84 -11.97
CA GLY A 259 0.69 -11.86 -12.16
C GLY A 259 0.34 -13.19 -11.49
N ALA A 260 -0.09 -13.16 -10.23
CA ALA A 260 -0.52 -14.36 -9.50
C ALA A 260 -1.76 -15.01 -10.15
N LEU A 261 -2.73 -14.19 -10.60
CA LEU A 261 -3.91 -14.66 -11.30
C LEU A 261 -3.54 -15.35 -12.63
N ALA A 262 -2.62 -14.77 -13.40
CA ALA A 262 -2.15 -15.35 -14.66
C ALA A 262 -1.44 -16.69 -14.44
N ALA A 263 -0.63 -16.82 -13.38
CA ALA A 263 -0.02 -18.09 -12.99
C ALA A 263 -1.07 -19.16 -12.65
N ALA A 264 -2.07 -18.79 -11.85
CA ALA A 264 -3.15 -19.70 -11.46
C ALA A 264 -4.02 -20.13 -12.66
N LYS A 265 -4.36 -19.20 -13.57
CA LYS A 265 -5.06 -19.49 -14.84
C LYS A 265 -4.26 -20.47 -15.71
N THR A 266 -2.97 -20.22 -15.90
CA THR A 266 -2.08 -21.08 -16.70
C THR A 266 -1.98 -22.50 -16.14
N ALA A 267 -1.98 -22.63 -14.82
CA ALA A 267 -1.94 -23.93 -14.15
C ALA A 267 -3.31 -24.61 -14.03
N GLY A 268 -4.40 -24.00 -14.52
CA GLY A 268 -5.77 -24.51 -14.35
C GLY A 268 -6.25 -24.51 -12.90
N ARG A 269 -5.67 -23.64 -12.05
CA ARG A 269 -5.91 -23.54 -10.60
C ARG A 269 -6.51 -22.21 -10.18
N GLU A 270 -7.13 -21.49 -11.10
CA GLU A 270 -7.74 -20.19 -10.82
C GLU A 270 -8.75 -20.25 -9.66
N THR A 271 -9.54 -21.31 -9.59
CA THR A 271 -10.55 -21.50 -8.54
C THR A 271 -9.97 -21.79 -7.16
N ASP A 272 -8.66 -22.08 -7.07
CA ASP A 272 -7.95 -22.33 -5.81
C ASP A 272 -7.52 -21.02 -5.11
N ILE A 273 -7.62 -19.86 -5.79
CA ILE A 273 -7.22 -18.58 -5.22
C ILE A 273 -8.41 -17.64 -5.02
N ARG A 274 -8.24 -16.72 -4.09
CA ARG A 274 -9.08 -15.53 -3.85
C ARG A 274 -8.19 -14.33 -3.69
N ILE A 275 -8.51 -13.23 -4.34
CA ILE A 275 -7.64 -12.06 -4.43
C ILE A 275 -8.27 -10.86 -3.72
N GLY A 276 -7.50 -10.23 -2.83
CA GLY A 276 -7.68 -8.88 -2.37
C GLY A 276 -6.46 -8.05 -2.79
N ALA A 277 -6.67 -6.87 -3.38
CA ALA A 277 -5.58 -6.04 -3.92
C ALA A 277 -5.75 -4.56 -3.53
N GLN A 278 -4.86 -3.73 -4.07
CA GLN A 278 -4.84 -2.29 -3.83
C GLN A 278 -4.34 -1.57 -5.08
N GLY A 279 -5.06 -0.53 -5.49
CA GLY A 279 -4.82 0.30 -6.67
C GLY A 279 -6.14 0.63 -7.34
N ALA A 280 -6.90 -0.39 -7.67
CA ALA A 280 -8.02 -0.38 -8.59
C ALA A 280 -7.62 0.25 -9.94
N ASP A 281 -6.46 -0.18 -10.45
CA ASP A 281 -5.90 0.31 -11.70
C ASP A 281 -6.69 -0.16 -12.92
N PRO A 282 -6.69 0.59 -14.03
CA PRO A 282 -7.41 0.22 -15.25
C PRO A 282 -7.08 -1.18 -15.79
N SER A 283 -5.85 -1.65 -15.58
CA SER A 283 -5.41 -3.00 -15.96
C SER A 283 -6.15 -4.12 -15.22
N ALA A 284 -6.62 -3.84 -14.01
CA ALA A 284 -7.34 -4.80 -13.16
C ALA A 284 -8.87 -4.68 -13.24
N TRP A 285 -9.43 -3.57 -13.78
CA TRP A 285 -10.88 -3.31 -13.74
C TRP A 285 -11.72 -4.46 -14.28
N LYS A 286 -11.29 -5.07 -15.37
CA LYS A 286 -12.03 -6.21 -15.95
C LYS A 286 -12.04 -7.43 -15.02
N GLU A 287 -10.93 -7.75 -14.39
CA GLU A 287 -10.85 -8.84 -13.43
C GLU A 287 -11.67 -8.52 -12.18
N ILE A 288 -11.57 -7.31 -11.62
CA ILE A 288 -12.39 -6.86 -10.49
C ILE A 288 -13.89 -6.98 -10.80
N ALA A 289 -14.28 -6.56 -12.00
CA ALA A 289 -15.69 -6.51 -12.41
C ALA A 289 -16.28 -7.88 -12.71
N CYS A 290 -15.49 -8.80 -13.27
CA CYS A 290 -16.00 -9.98 -13.96
C CYS A 290 -15.46 -11.31 -13.39
N ASN A 291 -14.36 -11.28 -12.67
CA ASN A 291 -13.74 -12.50 -12.17
C ASN A 291 -14.16 -12.79 -10.72
N PRO A 292 -14.86 -13.90 -10.46
CA PRO A 292 -15.36 -14.19 -9.11
C PRO A 292 -14.25 -14.45 -8.09
N VAL A 293 -13.01 -14.72 -8.51
CA VAL A 293 -11.89 -14.90 -7.58
C VAL A 293 -11.28 -13.60 -7.12
N TRP A 294 -11.55 -12.45 -7.82
CA TRP A 294 -11.15 -11.14 -7.35
C TRP A 294 -12.21 -10.57 -6.41
N LEU A 295 -11.94 -10.63 -5.12
CA LEU A 295 -12.92 -10.34 -4.07
C LEU A 295 -13.11 -8.85 -3.83
N ALA A 296 -11.98 -8.12 -3.70
CA ALA A 296 -12.00 -6.71 -3.37
C ALA A 296 -10.69 -6.02 -3.76
N ASP A 297 -10.77 -4.70 -3.83
CA ASP A 297 -9.67 -3.79 -4.07
C ASP A 297 -9.83 -2.52 -3.23
N ALA A 298 -8.76 -1.74 -3.09
CA ALA A 298 -8.81 -0.40 -2.51
C ALA A 298 -8.40 0.63 -3.57
N ALA A 299 -9.32 1.54 -3.96
CA ALA A 299 -9.03 2.56 -4.97
C ALA A 299 -8.06 3.62 -4.44
N TYR A 300 -7.18 4.11 -5.33
CA TYR A 300 -6.20 5.16 -5.05
C TYR A 300 -6.42 6.41 -5.89
N PHE A 301 -7.18 6.33 -6.98
CA PHE A 301 -7.51 7.45 -7.88
C PHE A 301 -6.28 8.15 -8.47
N PRO A 302 -5.30 7.44 -9.07
CA PRO A 302 -4.11 8.07 -9.67
C PRO A 302 -4.49 9.11 -10.73
N GLU A 303 -5.60 8.91 -11.44
CA GLU A 303 -6.14 9.83 -12.44
C GLU A 303 -6.65 11.16 -11.83
N ALA A 304 -6.73 11.25 -10.52
CA ALA A 304 -7.15 12.46 -9.80
C ALA A 304 -6.02 13.13 -9.00
N TYR A 305 -4.81 12.59 -8.98
CA TYR A 305 -3.69 13.15 -8.20
C TYR A 305 -3.40 14.61 -8.54
N GLY A 306 -3.41 14.96 -9.82
CA GLY A 306 -3.20 16.33 -10.29
C GLY A 306 -4.20 17.33 -9.71
N ARG A 307 -5.43 16.89 -9.41
CA ARG A 307 -6.48 17.73 -8.80
C ARG A 307 -6.09 18.24 -7.41
N THR A 308 -5.23 17.52 -6.72
CA THR A 308 -4.66 17.95 -5.42
C THR A 308 -3.32 18.63 -5.60
N LEU A 309 -2.43 18.03 -6.37
CA LEU A 309 -1.03 18.45 -6.47
C LEU A 309 -0.86 19.85 -7.04
N ILE A 310 -1.56 20.17 -8.11
CA ILE A 310 -1.43 21.48 -8.76
C ILE A 310 -1.99 22.60 -7.90
N PRO A 311 -3.25 22.59 -7.39
CA PRO A 311 -3.74 23.67 -6.56
C PRO A 311 -3.00 23.77 -5.22
N ALA A 312 -2.56 22.65 -4.60
CA ALA A 312 -1.76 22.70 -3.38
C ALA A 312 -0.41 23.39 -3.62
N MET A 313 0.29 23.08 -4.73
CA MET A 313 1.55 23.76 -5.06
C MET A 313 1.32 25.24 -5.36
N ILE A 314 0.25 25.61 -6.07
CA ILE A 314 -0.12 27.02 -6.28
C ILE A 314 -0.35 27.74 -4.95
N ASP A 315 -1.03 27.11 -4.00
CA ASP A 315 -1.26 27.68 -2.67
C ASP A 315 0.05 27.87 -1.90
N ILE A 316 0.96 26.89 -1.95
CA ILE A 316 2.30 26.99 -1.36
C ILE A 316 3.08 28.18 -1.95
N LEU A 317 3.12 28.29 -3.29
CA LEU A 317 3.84 29.35 -3.98
C LEU A 317 3.25 30.75 -3.73
N ASN A 318 1.95 30.81 -3.43
CA ASN A 318 1.26 32.05 -3.00
C ASN A 318 1.36 32.32 -1.50
N GLY A 319 2.19 31.56 -0.75
CA GLY A 319 2.43 31.76 0.67
C GLY A 319 1.29 31.28 1.58
N LYS A 320 0.36 30.48 1.09
CA LYS A 320 -0.67 29.87 1.94
C LYS A 320 -0.13 28.64 2.67
N THR A 321 -0.66 28.40 3.85
CA THR A 321 -0.36 27.17 4.61
C THR A 321 -1.19 26.02 4.07
N VAL A 322 -0.52 24.91 3.73
CA VAL A 322 -1.15 23.64 3.40
C VAL A 322 -0.88 22.61 4.51
N ALA A 323 -1.70 21.57 4.57
CA ALA A 323 -1.47 20.48 5.53
C ALA A 323 -0.12 19.79 5.24
N LYS A 324 0.54 19.30 6.31
CA LYS A 324 1.81 18.56 6.15
C LYS A 324 1.64 17.26 5.39
N GLU A 325 0.50 16.65 5.55
CA GLU A 325 0.10 15.43 4.87
C GLU A 325 -1.29 15.61 4.29
N ILE A 326 -1.44 15.28 3.03
CA ILE A 326 -2.71 15.27 2.30
C ILE A 326 -2.84 13.87 1.71
N TYR A 327 -3.95 13.22 1.95
CA TYR A 327 -4.17 11.87 1.44
C TYR A 327 -5.17 11.85 0.29
N THR A 328 -4.94 10.97 -0.68
CA THR A 328 -5.98 10.59 -1.63
C THR A 328 -7.08 9.85 -0.88
N PRO A 329 -8.36 10.00 -1.25
CA PRO A 329 -9.40 9.18 -0.66
C PRO A 329 -9.21 7.71 -1.02
N HIS A 330 -9.61 6.82 -0.11
CA HIS A 330 -9.62 5.39 -0.36
C HIS A 330 -11.03 4.85 -0.18
N ILE A 331 -11.48 4.04 -1.13
CA ILE A 331 -12.77 3.33 -1.05
C ILE A 331 -12.58 1.87 -1.44
N ALA A 332 -13.40 1.01 -0.82
CA ALA A 332 -13.46 -0.39 -1.23
C ALA A 332 -14.08 -0.52 -2.62
N ILE A 333 -13.42 -1.22 -3.50
CA ILE A 333 -13.90 -1.56 -4.85
C ILE A 333 -14.13 -3.06 -4.92
N ASN A 334 -15.22 -3.45 -5.55
CA ASN A 334 -15.55 -4.83 -5.88
C ASN A 334 -16.42 -4.90 -7.14
N LYS A 335 -16.84 -6.08 -7.55
CA LYS A 335 -17.66 -6.30 -8.73
C LYS A 335 -18.98 -5.51 -8.74
N ASP A 336 -19.51 -5.18 -7.56
CA ASP A 336 -20.83 -4.54 -7.43
C ASP A 336 -20.78 -3.03 -7.60
N ASN A 337 -19.64 -2.39 -7.28
CA ASN A 337 -19.50 -0.93 -7.32
C ASN A 337 -18.49 -0.39 -8.34
N ILE A 338 -17.59 -1.23 -8.89
CA ILE A 338 -16.53 -0.75 -9.77
C ILE A 338 -17.05 0.05 -10.97
N ARG A 339 -18.16 -0.36 -11.59
CA ARG A 339 -18.74 0.37 -12.74
C ARG A 339 -19.41 1.68 -12.36
N THR A 340 -19.74 1.86 -11.09
CA THR A 340 -20.23 3.15 -10.58
C THR A 340 -19.06 4.11 -10.36
N VAL A 341 -17.93 3.60 -9.86
CA VAL A 341 -16.74 4.41 -9.57
C VAL A 341 -15.95 4.66 -10.85
N TYR A 342 -15.77 3.61 -11.66
CA TYR A 342 -15.05 3.63 -12.94
C TYR A 342 -15.98 3.22 -14.10
N PRO A 343 -16.77 4.17 -14.64
CA PRO A 343 -17.76 3.86 -15.69
C PRO A 343 -17.17 3.31 -16.98
N ALA A 344 -15.87 3.52 -17.22
CA ALA A 344 -15.16 2.98 -18.39
C ALA A 344 -14.85 1.48 -18.29
N THR A 345 -15.17 0.84 -17.16
CA THR A 345 -14.94 -0.60 -16.96
C THR A 345 -15.72 -1.43 -17.99
N GLU A 346 -15.02 -2.30 -18.71
CA GLU A 346 -15.62 -3.18 -19.74
C GLU A 346 -16.73 -4.08 -19.18
N ALA A 347 -17.69 -4.39 -20.03
CA ALA A 347 -18.71 -5.38 -19.70
C ALA A 347 -18.10 -6.77 -19.63
N CYS A 348 -18.68 -7.62 -18.77
CA CYS A 348 -18.32 -9.03 -18.74
C CYS A 348 -18.84 -9.72 -20.01
N GLY A 349 -17.98 -10.49 -20.65
CA GLY A 349 -18.31 -11.24 -21.87
C GLY A 349 -19.21 -12.46 -21.62
#